data_b8e91a9f13dd268ed75780848384ab84
#
_entry.id   b8e91a9f13dd268ed75780848384ab84
#
_cell.length_a   1.000
_cell.length_b   1.000
_cell.length_c   1.000
_cell.angle_alpha   90.00
_cell.angle_beta   90.00
_cell.angle_gamma   90.00
#
_symmetry.space_group_name_H-M   'P 1'
#
loop_
_entity.id
_entity.type
_entity.pdbx_description
1 polymer ?
#
loop_
_entity_poly.entity_id
_entity_poly.type
_entity_poly.pdbx_seq_one_letter_code
_entity_poly.pdbx_strand_id
1 'polypeptide(L)'
;MDRNLDLSLGFKGQLKLNAQAVPMQEGYLKLGGIVDATNQSSGLSFGVVCSAAAATPDQIVAGNGGSNVTRGIVAFDDAIAQNAIAHPGKYLAGMPCSFIAKGLVKVQSWETGKDPVLGYKVQFKNDDGTIGFVSSSADASHTLLEGAKVVEVTDDGAYIWLG
;
A
#
# COMPACT_ATOMS: atom_id res chain seq x y z
N MET A 1 -2.56 -30.90 16.21
CA MET A 1 -1.97 -29.57 16.23
C MET A 1 -2.57 -28.73 15.12
N ASP A 2 -3.05 -27.60 15.48
CA ASP A 2 -3.70 -26.71 14.51
C ASP A 2 -2.63 -25.90 13.76
N ARG A 3 -2.32 -26.31 12.55
CA ARG A 3 -1.34 -25.61 11.69
C ARG A 3 -1.75 -24.17 11.40
N ASN A 4 -3.04 -23.90 11.39
CA ASN A 4 -3.54 -22.55 11.14
C ASN A 4 -3.18 -21.60 12.27
N LEU A 5 -3.14 -22.08 13.51
CA LEU A 5 -2.76 -21.26 14.65
C LEU A 5 -1.29 -20.83 14.58
N ASP A 6 -0.41 -21.75 14.22
CA ASP A 6 1.02 -21.49 14.11
C ASP A 6 1.35 -20.53 12.98
N LEU A 7 0.71 -20.68 11.83
CA LEU A 7 0.82 -19.77 10.71
C LEU A 7 0.30 -18.36 11.06
N SER A 8 -0.80 -18.31 11.79
CA SER A 8 -1.36 -17.03 12.25
C SER A 8 -0.42 -16.28 13.20
N LEU A 9 0.24 -16.99 14.10
CA LEU A 9 1.21 -16.38 15.03
C LEU A 9 2.47 -15.91 14.31
N GLY A 10 3.01 -16.69 13.40
CA GLY A 10 4.16 -16.30 12.59
C GLY A 10 3.86 -15.08 11.72
N PHE A 11 2.70 -15.06 11.11
CA PHE A 11 2.24 -13.96 10.29
C PHE A 11 2.08 -12.66 11.10
N LYS A 12 1.47 -12.72 12.27
CA LYS A 12 1.35 -11.56 13.18
C LYS A 12 2.72 -11.03 13.63
N GLY A 13 3.67 -11.90 13.84
CA GLY A 13 5.05 -11.51 14.16
C GLY A 13 5.72 -10.74 13.04
N GLN A 14 5.58 -11.21 11.82
CA GLN A 14 6.10 -10.53 10.62
C GLN A 14 5.44 -9.17 10.40
N LEU A 15 4.15 -9.05 10.65
CA LEU A 15 3.40 -7.80 10.51
C LEU A 15 3.96 -6.66 11.37
N LYS A 16 4.45 -6.97 12.56
CA LYS A 16 5.02 -5.97 13.47
C LYS A 16 6.40 -5.47 13.04
N LEU A 17 7.12 -6.24 12.24
CA LEU A 17 8.54 -5.99 11.98
C LEU A 17 8.81 -5.25 10.67
N ASN A 18 7.94 -5.34 9.66
CA ASN A 18 8.43 -5.19 8.32
C ASN A 18 7.67 -4.24 7.40
N ALA A 19 6.50 -3.70 7.73
CA ALA A 19 5.79 -3.00 6.70
C ALA A 19 4.83 -1.91 7.17
N GLN A 20 4.79 -0.85 6.40
CA GLN A 20 3.77 0.19 6.46
C GLN A 20 2.44 -0.25 5.85
N ALA A 21 2.45 -1.29 5.02
CA ALA A 21 1.25 -1.94 4.50
C ALA A 21 1.50 -3.44 4.34
N VAL A 22 0.70 -4.26 4.98
CA VAL A 22 0.88 -5.71 5.01
C VAL A 22 -0.47 -6.40 4.79
N PRO A 23 -0.54 -7.43 3.94
CA PRO A 23 -1.74 -8.25 3.82
C PRO A 23 -1.99 -9.02 5.12
N MET A 24 -3.22 -9.03 5.59
CA MET A 24 -3.57 -9.53 6.92
C MET A 24 -4.05 -10.97 6.94
N GLN A 25 -4.63 -11.48 5.87
CA GLN A 25 -5.26 -12.79 5.85
C GLN A 25 -5.40 -13.35 4.45
N GLU A 26 -5.85 -14.59 4.37
CA GLU A 26 -6.31 -15.20 3.13
C GLU A 26 -7.39 -14.34 2.45
N GLY A 27 -7.44 -14.39 1.12
CA GLY A 27 -8.40 -13.63 0.32
C GLY A 27 -7.89 -12.26 -0.14
N TYR A 28 -6.66 -11.90 0.12
CA TYR A 28 -6.04 -10.74 -0.52
C TYR A 28 -5.50 -11.06 -1.92
N LEU A 29 -5.45 -10.05 -2.78
CA LEU A 29 -4.82 -10.15 -4.09
C LEU A 29 -3.53 -9.32 -4.09
N LYS A 30 -2.39 -10.01 -4.07
CA LYS A 30 -1.07 -9.42 -4.23
C LYS A 30 -0.63 -9.54 -5.68
N LEU A 31 -0.22 -8.43 -6.26
CA LEU A 31 0.31 -8.33 -7.62
C LEU A 31 1.71 -7.76 -7.61
N GLY A 32 2.45 -7.97 -8.68
CA GLY A 32 3.79 -7.44 -8.86
C GLY A 32 3.91 -6.53 -10.07
N GLY A 33 5.00 -5.78 -10.09
CA GLY A 33 5.39 -4.93 -11.23
C GLY A 33 6.84 -4.53 -11.11
N ILE A 34 7.25 -3.59 -11.93
CA ILE A 34 8.60 -2.99 -11.93
C ILE A 34 8.45 -1.52 -11.57
N VAL A 35 9.23 -1.02 -10.64
CA VAL A 35 9.26 0.42 -10.32
C VAL A 35 9.79 1.17 -11.55
N ASP A 36 9.00 2.10 -12.06
CA ASP A 36 9.36 2.89 -13.25
C ASP A 36 10.65 3.67 -12.99
N ALA A 37 11.70 3.32 -13.72
CA ALA A 37 13.02 3.92 -13.52
C ALA A 37 13.09 5.39 -13.92
N THR A 38 12.22 5.84 -14.83
CA THR A 38 12.20 7.22 -15.33
C THR A 38 11.31 8.11 -14.47
N ASN A 39 10.07 7.69 -14.21
CA ASN A 39 9.06 8.51 -13.53
C ASN A 39 9.04 8.30 -12.01
N GLN A 40 9.70 7.26 -11.51
CA GLN A 40 9.82 6.93 -10.09
C GLN A 40 11.28 6.71 -9.70
N SER A 41 12.17 7.60 -10.12
CA SER A 41 13.63 7.49 -9.92
C SER A 41 14.05 7.48 -8.44
N SER A 42 13.24 8.04 -7.55
CA SER A 42 13.47 8.03 -6.10
C SER A 42 13.12 6.73 -5.39
N GLY A 43 12.58 5.76 -6.13
CA GLY A 43 12.05 4.51 -5.58
C GLY A 43 10.59 4.63 -5.15
N LEU A 44 10.00 3.50 -4.77
CA LEU A 44 8.59 3.36 -4.42
C LEU A 44 8.44 2.95 -2.95
N SER A 45 7.94 3.85 -2.12
CA SER A 45 7.79 3.63 -0.68
C SER A 45 6.69 2.61 -0.35
N PHE A 46 6.88 1.85 0.72
CA PHE A 46 5.82 0.98 1.25
C PHE A 46 4.68 1.83 1.85
N GLY A 47 3.47 1.33 1.75
CA GLY A 47 2.29 1.97 2.33
C GLY A 47 1.71 3.12 1.52
N VAL A 48 2.25 3.43 0.35
CA VAL A 48 1.65 4.41 -0.57
C VAL A 48 0.76 3.71 -1.60
N VAL A 49 -0.18 4.45 -2.15
CA VAL A 49 -0.97 3.99 -3.30
C VAL A 49 -0.13 4.10 -4.56
N CYS A 50 -0.18 3.08 -5.39
CA CYS A 50 0.54 3.04 -6.65
C CYS A 50 -0.41 2.91 -7.85
N SER A 51 0.10 3.31 -9.00
CA SER A 51 -0.61 3.27 -10.27
C SER A 51 0.32 2.88 -11.42
N ALA A 52 -0.27 2.61 -12.58
CA ALA A 52 0.46 2.35 -13.82
C ALA A 52 -0.29 2.96 -14.99
N ALA A 53 0.45 3.39 -16.00
CA ALA A 53 -0.16 3.79 -17.27
C ALA A 53 -0.80 2.59 -17.96
N ALA A 54 -1.94 2.78 -18.61
CA ALA A 54 -2.66 1.70 -19.29
C ALA A 54 -1.81 1.02 -20.40
N ALA A 55 -0.91 1.78 -21.03
CA ALA A 55 -0.03 1.27 -22.08
C ALA A 55 1.18 0.47 -21.52
N THR A 56 1.52 0.67 -20.25
CA THR A 56 2.66 0.01 -19.59
C THR A 56 2.24 -0.47 -18.19
N PRO A 57 1.33 -1.47 -18.09
CA PRO A 57 0.69 -1.83 -16.84
C PRO A 57 1.62 -2.49 -15.81
N ASP A 58 2.80 -2.90 -16.23
CA ASP A 58 3.87 -3.46 -15.40
C ASP A 58 4.82 -2.40 -14.83
N GLN A 59 4.78 -1.16 -15.32
CA GLN A 59 5.60 -0.04 -14.83
C GLN A 59 4.83 0.73 -13.75
N ILE A 60 5.33 0.67 -12.53
CA ILE A 60 4.63 1.16 -11.34
C ILE A 60 5.22 2.47 -10.85
N VAL A 61 4.35 3.42 -10.56
CA VAL A 61 4.68 4.72 -9.96
C VAL A 61 3.82 4.98 -8.72
N ALA A 62 4.28 5.85 -7.84
CA ALA A 62 3.49 6.32 -6.70
C ALA A 62 2.38 7.28 -7.16
N GLY A 63 1.27 7.27 -6.45
CA GLY A 63 0.16 8.18 -6.72
C GLY A 63 -0.63 7.84 -7.98
N ASN A 64 -1.30 8.83 -8.52
CA ASN A 64 -2.17 8.68 -9.68
C ASN A 64 -1.45 8.90 -11.02
N GLY A 65 -0.32 9.61 -11.00
CA GLY A 65 0.43 9.90 -12.22
C GLY A 65 -0.39 10.54 -13.36
N GLY A 66 -1.40 11.34 -13.03
CA GLY A 66 -2.30 11.97 -14.01
C GLY A 66 -3.37 11.00 -14.51
N SER A 67 -3.23 10.45 -15.71
CA SER A 67 -4.20 9.53 -16.32
C SER A 67 -3.92 8.04 -16.03
N ASN A 68 -3.07 7.74 -15.06
CA ASN A 68 -2.73 6.37 -14.71
C ASN A 68 -3.87 5.62 -14.03
N VAL A 69 -3.82 4.31 -14.14
CA VAL A 69 -4.77 3.41 -13.48
C VAL A 69 -4.25 3.05 -12.10
N THR A 70 -5.04 3.30 -11.06
CA THR A 70 -4.71 2.90 -9.69
C THR A 70 -4.60 1.38 -9.59
N ARG A 71 -3.51 0.89 -9.00
CA ARG A 71 -3.22 -0.55 -8.89
C ARG A 71 -3.44 -1.10 -7.49
N GLY A 72 -3.12 -0.35 -6.44
CA GLY A 72 -3.26 -0.80 -5.06
C GLY A 72 -2.32 -0.10 -4.10
N ILE A 73 -2.07 -0.72 -2.95
CA ILE A 73 -1.16 -0.21 -1.91
C ILE A 73 0.14 -1.00 -1.96
N VAL A 74 1.26 -0.29 -2.05
CA VAL A 74 2.60 -0.90 -2.07
C VAL A 74 2.86 -1.59 -0.74
N ALA A 75 3.19 -2.88 -0.79
CA ALA A 75 3.43 -3.70 0.38
C ALA A 75 4.85 -4.26 0.39
N PHE A 76 5.39 -4.44 1.58
CA PHE A 76 6.65 -5.14 1.76
C PHE A 76 6.53 -6.60 1.31
N ASP A 77 7.53 -7.07 0.60
CA ASP A 77 7.69 -8.47 0.23
C ASP A 77 9.16 -8.84 0.40
N ASP A 78 9.47 -9.67 1.37
CA ASP A 78 10.83 -10.08 1.70
C ASP A 78 11.50 -10.91 0.60
N ALA A 79 10.71 -11.57 -0.25
CA ALA A 79 11.23 -12.32 -1.39
C ALA A 79 11.83 -11.42 -2.48
N ILE A 80 11.40 -10.15 -2.58
CA ILE A 80 11.87 -9.22 -3.61
C ILE A 80 12.52 -7.95 -3.05
N ALA A 81 12.37 -7.65 -1.77
CA ALA A 81 12.97 -6.49 -1.13
C ALA A 81 14.45 -6.72 -0.74
N GLN A 82 15.26 -7.16 -1.68
CA GLN A 82 16.66 -7.58 -1.44
C GLN A 82 17.57 -6.47 -0.89
N ASN A 83 17.21 -5.21 -1.12
CA ASN A 83 17.97 -4.05 -0.66
C ASN A 83 17.36 -3.35 0.56
N ALA A 84 16.45 -4.02 1.27
CA ALA A 84 15.76 -3.44 2.42
C ALA A 84 16.69 -2.98 3.55
N ILE A 85 17.87 -3.56 3.68
CA ILE A 85 18.88 -3.15 4.66
C ILE A 85 19.51 -1.79 4.29
N ALA A 86 19.86 -1.61 3.01
CA ALA A 86 20.46 -0.37 2.51
C ALA A 86 19.42 0.73 2.26
N HIS A 87 18.19 0.36 1.90
CA HIS A 87 17.11 1.28 1.54
C HIS A 87 15.83 0.86 2.25
N PRO A 88 15.75 1.01 3.58
CA PRO A 88 14.57 0.59 4.33
C PRO A 88 13.33 1.40 3.92
N GLY A 89 12.21 0.74 3.82
CA GLY A 89 10.92 1.36 3.56
C GLY A 89 10.56 1.58 2.09
N LYS A 90 11.37 1.12 1.12
CA LYS A 90 11.04 1.29 -0.30
C LYS A 90 11.64 0.24 -1.22
N TYR A 91 11.03 0.09 -2.40
CA TYR A 91 11.63 -0.57 -3.57
C TYR A 91 12.42 0.44 -4.40
N LEU A 92 13.57 0.02 -4.94
CA LEU A 92 14.39 0.88 -5.78
C LEU A 92 13.84 1.01 -7.20
N ALA A 93 14.15 2.12 -7.86
CA ALA A 93 13.80 2.36 -9.25
C ALA A 93 14.35 1.25 -10.17
N GLY A 94 13.54 0.80 -11.12
CA GLY A 94 13.87 -0.28 -12.04
C GLY A 94 13.83 -1.69 -11.46
N MET A 95 13.52 -1.84 -10.17
CA MET A 95 13.47 -3.13 -9.49
C MET A 95 12.04 -3.65 -9.38
N PRO A 96 11.86 -4.98 -9.21
CA PRO A 96 10.56 -5.55 -8.93
C PRO A 96 9.95 -4.97 -7.65
N CYS A 97 8.63 -4.82 -7.65
CA CYS A 97 7.85 -4.37 -6.49
C CYS A 97 6.59 -5.22 -6.32
N SER A 98 5.97 -5.11 -5.16
CA SER A 98 4.74 -5.80 -4.82
C SER A 98 3.72 -4.84 -4.25
N PHE A 99 2.45 -5.04 -4.57
CA PHE A 99 1.34 -4.25 -4.06
C PHE A 99 0.09 -5.10 -3.83
N ILE A 100 -0.76 -4.65 -2.93
CA ILE A 100 -2.03 -5.31 -2.60
C ILE A 100 -3.15 -4.59 -3.36
N ALA A 101 -3.83 -5.31 -4.24
CA ALA A 101 -4.92 -4.78 -5.05
C ALA A 101 -6.29 -4.98 -4.40
N LYS A 102 -6.46 -6.04 -3.60
CA LYS A 102 -7.69 -6.37 -2.89
C LYS A 102 -7.39 -7.00 -1.55
N GLY A 103 -8.34 -6.91 -0.62
CA GLY A 103 -8.28 -7.57 0.66
C GLY A 103 -8.03 -6.60 1.82
N LEU A 104 -7.76 -7.17 2.99
CA LEU A 104 -7.49 -6.41 4.20
C LEU A 104 -6.00 -6.07 4.29
N VAL A 105 -5.72 -4.78 4.44
CA VAL A 105 -4.35 -4.25 4.52
C VAL A 105 -4.20 -3.41 5.77
N LYS A 106 -3.08 -3.57 6.49
CA LYS A 106 -2.69 -2.67 7.58
C LYS A 106 -1.77 -1.58 7.05
N VAL A 107 -2.09 -0.33 7.36
CA VAL A 107 -1.28 0.84 7.05
C VAL A 107 -0.81 1.49 8.34
N GLN A 108 0.46 1.87 8.41
CA GLN A 108 1.09 2.40 9.62
C GLN A 108 1.52 3.87 9.49
N SER A 109 1.39 4.45 8.30
CA SER A 109 1.67 5.87 8.08
C SER A 109 0.67 6.49 7.12
N TRP A 110 0.34 7.75 7.35
CA TRP A 110 -0.59 8.53 6.55
C TRP A 110 -0.26 10.02 6.63
N GLU A 111 -0.96 10.80 5.85
CA GLU A 111 -0.80 12.24 5.83
C GLU A 111 -1.21 12.87 7.17
N THR A 112 -0.38 13.78 7.68
CA THR A 112 -0.65 14.49 8.93
C THR A 112 -1.97 15.25 8.87
N GLY A 113 -2.81 15.05 9.88
CA GLY A 113 -4.12 15.68 9.97
C GLY A 113 -5.22 14.98 9.16
N LYS A 114 -4.90 13.85 8.52
CA LYS A 114 -5.86 13.00 7.79
C LYS A 114 -5.96 11.64 8.46
N ASP A 115 -6.26 11.64 9.75
CA ASP A 115 -6.22 10.46 10.60
C ASP A 115 -7.35 9.47 10.28
N PRO A 116 -7.09 8.17 10.47
CA PRO A 116 -8.08 7.14 10.24
C PRO A 116 -9.20 7.19 11.29
N VAL A 117 -10.42 7.08 10.82
CA VAL A 117 -11.61 6.89 11.64
C VAL A 117 -12.42 5.74 11.06
N LEU A 118 -12.99 4.91 11.90
CA LEU A 118 -13.81 3.77 11.48
C LEU A 118 -14.88 4.21 10.47
N GLY A 119 -14.91 3.56 9.32
CA GLY A 119 -15.85 3.85 8.23
C GLY A 119 -15.43 4.96 7.27
N TYR A 120 -14.34 5.69 7.56
CA TYR A 120 -13.82 6.69 6.62
C TYR A 120 -13.33 6.02 5.34
N LYS A 121 -13.48 6.77 4.24
CA LYS A 121 -12.92 6.43 2.93
C LYS A 121 -11.43 6.69 2.93
N VAL A 122 -10.74 6.00 2.05
CA VAL A 122 -9.31 6.17 1.83
C VAL A 122 -9.11 7.07 0.62
N GLN A 123 -8.30 8.10 0.78
CA GLN A 123 -7.81 8.94 -0.31
C GLN A 123 -6.29 8.86 -0.38
N PHE A 124 -5.72 9.33 -1.47
CA PHE A 124 -4.28 9.42 -1.62
C PHE A 124 -3.89 10.65 -2.42
N LYS A 125 -2.72 11.19 -2.14
CA LYS A 125 -2.14 12.29 -2.92
C LYS A 125 -1.84 11.85 -4.34
N ASN A 126 -2.17 12.70 -5.30
CA ASN A 126 -1.97 12.38 -6.72
C ASN A 126 -0.49 12.32 -7.12
N ASP A 127 0.38 13.02 -6.42
CA ASP A 127 1.81 13.11 -6.72
C ASP A 127 2.64 11.96 -6.13
N ASP A 128 2.48 11.64 -4.86
CA ASP A 128 3.33 10.68 -4.15
C ASP A 128 2.59 9.45 -3.59
N GLY A 129 1.27 9.40 -3.73
CA GLY A 129 0.46 8.27 -3.26
C GLY A 129 0.28 8.18 -1.75
N THR A 130 0.71 9.18 -0.98
CA THR A 130 0.55 9.18 0.48
C THR A 130 -0.93 9.06 0.85
N ILE A 131 -1.25 8.10 1.70
CA ILE A 131 -2.62 7.81 2.14
C ILE A 131 -3.10 8.86 3.13
N GLY A 132 -4.37 9.20 3.04
CA GLY A 132 -5.12 9.96 4.03
C GLY A 132 -6.54 9.43 4.14
N PHE A 133 -7.31 9.94 5.09
CA PHE A 133 -8.66 9.45 5.36
C PHE A 133 -9.66 10.60 5.38
N VAL A 134 -10.83 10.38 4.78
CA VAL A 134 -11.89 11.38 4.67
C VAL A 134 -13.27 10.77 4.90
N SER A 135 -14.19 11.58 5.39
CA SER A 135 -15.57 11.13 5.63
C SER A 135 -16.46 11.09 4.37
N SER A 136 -16.13 11.91 3.36
CA SER A 136 -17.00 12.09 2.21
C SER A 136 -16.24 12.07 0.87
N SER A 137 -15.89 13.21 0.34
CA SER A 137 -15.19 13.40 -0.94
C SER A 137 -13.69 13.58 -0.73
N ALA A 138 -12.90 13.31 -1.75
CA ALA A 138 -11.48 13.58 -1.72
C ALA A 138 -11.19 15.08 -1.59
N ASP A 139 -10.11 15.41 -0.91
CA ASP A 139 -9.58 16.75 -0.85
C ASP A 139 -8.98 17.18 -2.20
N ALA A 140 -8.66 18.47 -2.34
CA ALA A 140 -7.94 18.95 -3.50
C ALA A 140 -6.58 18.22 -3.64
N SER A 141 -6.20 17.91 -4.87
CA SER A 141 -4.97 17.16 -5.20
C SER A 141 -4.91 15.71 -4.66
N HIS A 142 -6.06 15.19 -4.22
CA HIS A 142 -6.22 13.80 -3.81
C HIS A 142 -7.22 13.07 -4.71
N THR A 143 -7.12 11.76 -4.70
CA THR A 143 -8.06 10.85 -5.36
C THR A 143 -8.57 9.83 -4.34
N LEU A 144 -9.85 9.48 -4.39
CA LEU A 144 -10.38 8.37 -3.60
C LEU A 144 -9.85 7.04 -4.13
N LEU A 145 -9.46 6.18 -3.23
CA LEU A 145 -9.21 4.77 -3.53
C LEU A 145 -10.57 4.07 -3.50
N GLU A 146 -11.11 3.80 -4.68
CA GLU A 146 -12.47 3.30 -4.85
C GLU A 146 -12.71 2.00 -4.08
N GLY A 147 -13.82 1.97 -3.34
CA GLY A 147 -14.21 0.82 -2.53
C GLY A 147 -13.40 0.61 -1.25
N ALA A 148 -12.35 1.40 -1.02
CA ALA A 148 -11.53 1.30 0.17
C ALA A 148 -12.11 2.07 1.36
N LYS A 149 -12.07 1.44 2.52
CA LYS A 149 -12.53 2.08 3.77
C LYS A 149 -11.79 1.55 4.99
N VAL A 150 -11.76 2.36 6.03
CA VAL A 150 -11.22 1.97 7.33
C VAL A 150 -12.19 1.03 8.03
N VAL A 151 -11.72 -0.14 8.41
CA VAL A 151 -12.52 -1.15 9.13
C VAL A 151 -12.09 -1.32 10.59
N GLU A 152 -10.88 -0.89 10.94
CA GLU A 152 -10.40 -0.90 12.31
C GLU A 152 -9.27 0.12 12.47
N VAL A 153 -9.17 0.71 13.65
CA VAL A 153 -8.07 1.61 14.02
C VAL A 153 -7.46 1.08 15.32
N THR A 154 -6.14 0.96 15.34
CA THR A 154 -5.36 0.51 16.49
C THR A 154 -4.27 1.53 16.81
N ASP A 155 -3.59 1.37 17.95
CA ASP A 155 -2.51 2.27 18.37
C ASP A 155 -1.32 2.29 17.40
N ASP A 156 -1.15 1.23 16.61
CA ASP A 156 -0.01 1.04 15.71
C ASP A 156 -0.39 1.02 14.22
N GLY A 157 -1.61 1.39 13.87
CA GLY A 157 -2.02 1.46 12.47
C GLY A 157 -3.52 1.45 12.23
N ALA A 158 -3.90 1.48 10.96
CA ALA A 158 -5.26 1.37 10.49
C ALA A 158 -5.41 0.17 9.56
N TYR A 159 -6.48 -0.57 9.73
CA TYR A 159 -6.85 -1.66 8.83
C TYR A 159 -7.81 -1.13 7.78
N ILE A 160 -7.45 -1.33 6.52
CA ILE A 160 -8.19 -0.87 5.35
C ILE A 160 -8.69 -2.09 4.58
N TRP A 161 -9.96 -2.08 4.25
CA TRP A 161 -10.53 -3.02 3.30
C TRP A 161 -10.45 -2.44 1.88
N LEU A 162 -9.73 -3.14 1.01
CA LEU A 162 -9.66 -2.85 -0.43
C LEU A 162 -10.68 -3.74 -1.14
N GLY A 163 -11.80 -3.17 -1.43
CA GLY A 163 -12.93 -3.89 -2.03
C GLY A 163 -12.88 -4.01 -3.56
#